data_0548068937798c775adcc39300a9298d
#
_entry.id   0548068937798c775adcc39300a9298d
#
_cell.length_a   1.000
_cell.length_b   1.000
_cell.length_c   1.000
_cell.angle_alpha   90.00
_cell.angle_beta   90.00
_cell.angle_gamma   90.00
#
_symmetry.space_group_name_H-M   'P 1'
#
loop_
_entity.id
_entity.type
_entity.pdbx_description
1 polymer ?
#
loop_
_entity_poly.entity_id
_entity_poly.type
_entity_poly.pdbx_seq_one_letter_code
_entity_poly.pdbx_strand_id
1 'polypeptide(L)'
;MTDADRRPTRRRLLASLGSAAAVGAAGCLGTRSEHNPTSGECPEYDPVEPATTDWRGVLGPTTNTGAVAAEAVPEGDLAIDWTVPVETYVGHHVPVVADGTVYVHDMDDELSAVDAETGERMWTRPLTDPEPAPAVGGGTLVVVTGEETHAFDAATGDRRWKRDDLGGGIFGASPIVAGDTVYVQSGVATHALSRSTGETRWRTATGFPSDSTPAVDGDTVYTAGDDTYVRALAAADGAERWRAKTSARIACNVSVVAGTVLVGTGAGNVLGFDAETGEERWRYRLEPRRARGERRPRRPETIATDGSRVYVATDDRLVALALADGTRCWDNRNYAGGYASGIAVGAGKVFVPTHDDSGGAMTVLDAATGNTQQELAGDERQRFDIGPSVAGGGVYFAGRNAVVRLS
;
A
#
# COMPACT_ATOMS: atom_id res chain seq x y z
N MET A 1 41.65 35.58 61.65
CA MET A 1 40.99 36.73 62.25
C MET A 1 39.64 36.73 61.74
N THR A 2 38.71 36.07 62.43
CA THR A 2 37.60 36.62 63.25
C THR A 2 36.49 37.26 62.37
N ASP A 3 35.23 37.00 62.43
CA ASP A 3 34.41 36.31 63.44
C ASP A 3 32.98 36.25 62.91
N ALA A 4 32.32 35.16 63.14
CA ALA A 4 31.04 34.96 63.79
C ALA A 4 29.79 35.71 63.26
N ASP A 5 28.83 34.94 62.77
CA ASP A 5 27.66 34.42 63.49
C ASP A 5 26.57 35.47 63.81
N ARG A 6 25.35 35.19 63.27
CA ARG A 6 24.07 35.19 63.99
C ARG A 6 22.83 35.19 63.14
N ARG A 7 22.09 34.08 63.20
CA ARG A 7 20.62 34.10 62.99
C ARG A 7 19.92 34.81 64.16
N PRO A 8 18.71 35.38 64.00
CA PRO A 8 17.53 34.63 64.41
C PRO A 8 16.18 34.88 63.70
N THR A 9 15.39 33.82 63.75
CA THR A 9 13.99 33.62 64.17
C THR A 9 12.82 34.37 63.54
N ARG A 10 11.93 33.52 62.99
CA ARG A 10 10.46 33.47 62.98
C ARG A 10 9.65 34.71 63.34
N ARG A 11 8.69 35.05 62.46
CA ARG A 11 7.29 35.29 62.88
C ARG A 11 6.31 35.12 61.71
N ARG A 12 5.24 34.38 62.02
CA ARG A 12 4.03 34.13 61.19
C ARG A 12 3.25 35.44 60.97
N LEU A 13 2.57 35.54 59.82
CA LEU A 13 1.22 36.10 59.76
C LEU A 13 0.48 35.55 58.55
N LEU A 14 -0.76 35.16 58.80
CA LEU A 14 -1.74 34.51 57.96
C LEU A 14 -2.50 35.53 57.07
N ALA A 15 -3.13 34.97 56.02
CA ALA A 15 -4.36 35.33 55.28
C ALA A 15 -4.15 36.30 54.13
N SER A 16 -4.60 35.97 52.93
CA SER A 16 -5.98 35.65 52.48
C SER A 16 -5.98 35.31 51.01
N LEU A 17 -6.71 34.26 50.69
CA LEU A 17 -7.56 33.95 49.48
C LEU A 17 -7.37 34.77 48.22
N GLY A 18 -6.93 34.05 47.15
CA GLY A 18 -7.10 34.42 45.74
C GLY A 18 -6.95 33.18 44.88
N SER A 19 -8.07 32.58 44.54
CA SER A 19 -8.14 31.42 43.65
C SER A 19 -7.76 31.84 42.23
N ALA A 20 -6.61 31.35 41.73
CA ALA A 20 -6.34 31.29 40.29
C ALA A 20 -6.08 29.83 39.96
N ALA A 21 -7.02 29.22 39.25
CA ALA A 21 -6.90 27.89 38.72
C ALA A 21 -5.82 27.90 37.61
N ALA A 22 -4.64 27.41 37.94
CA ALA A 22 -3.66 26.98 36.94
C ALA A 22 -4.07 25.61 36.43
N VAL A 23 -4.59 25.56 35.20
CA VAL A 23 -4.77 24.33 34.47
C VAL A 23 -3.35 23.83 34.13
N GLY A 24 -2.83 22.96 34.96
CA GLY A 24 -1.63 22.19 34.68
C GLY A 24 -1.96 21.14 33.64
N ALA A 25 -1.50 21.34 32.42
CA ALA A 25 -1.41 20.26 31.44
C ALA A 25 -0.34 19.25 31.94
N ALA A 26 -0.76 18.34 32.80
CA ALA A 26 -0.03 17.11 33.05
C ALA A 26 -0.22 16.22 31.83
N GLY A 27 0.72 16.29 30.90
CA GLY A 27 0.88 15.28 29.86
C GLY A 27 1.11 13.94 30.51
N CYS A 28 0.05 13.14 30.64
CA CYS A 28 0.18 11.72 30.91
C CYS A 28 0.87 11.11 29.70
N LEU A 29 2.17 10.85 29.83
CA LEU A 29 2.86 9.82 29.08
C LEU A 29 2.27 8.47 29.54
N GLY A 30 1.06 8.19 29.09
CA GLY A 30 0.47 6.87 29.18
C GLY A 30 1.27 5.97 28.26
N THR A 31 2.03 5.05 28.84
CA THR A 31 2.47 3.85 28.14
C THR A 31 1.21 3.15 27.66
N ARG A 32 0.82 3.39 26.38
CA ARG A 32 -0.27 2.65 25.77
C ARG A 32 0.10 1.17 25.82
N SER A 33 -0.71 0.41 26.50
CA SER A 33 -0.62 -1.03 26.63
C SER A 33 -0.50 -1.63 25.21
N GLU A 34 0.52 -2.46 24.98
CA GLU A 34 0.71 -3.21 23.72
C GLU A 34 -0.34 -4.35 23.57
N HIS A 35 -1.58 -4.13 23.97
CA HIS A 35 -2.62 -5.12 23.82
C HIS A 35 -3.39 -4.85 22.54
N ASN A 36 -3.52 -5.89 21.70
CA ASN A 36 -4.52 -5.90 20.64
C ASN A 36 -5.87 -5.54 21.26
N PRO A 37 -6.71 -4.77 20.55
CA PRO A 37 -8.08 -4.58 21.02
C PRO A 37 -8.66 -5.97 21.34
N THR A 38 -9.13 -6.12 22.55
CA THR A 38 -9.70 -7.39 23.05
C THR A 38 -10.85 -7.78 22.14
N SER A 39 -10.99 -9.07 21.87
CA SER A 39 -12.04 -9.74 21.10
C SER A 39 -13.45 -9.16 21.37
N GLY A 40 -13.72 -7.96 20.85
CA GLY A 40 -15.05 -7.45 20.59
C GLY A 40 -15.65 -8.26 19.45
N GLU A 41 -16.95 -8.33 19.37
CA GLU A 41 -17.58 -8.81 18.15
C GLU A 41 -17.12 -7.91 17.00
N CYS A 42 -16.69 -8.53 15.90
CA CYS A 42 -16.36 -7.79 14.71
C CYS A 42 -17.59 -7.00 14.24
N PRO A 43 -17.46 -5.69 13.94
CA PRO A 43 -18.56 -4.90 13.42
C PRO A 43 -19.19 -5.56 12.19
N GLU A 44 -20.45 -5.23 11.91
CA GLU A 44 -21.13 -5.66 10.70
C GLU A 44 -20.29 -5.33 9.45
N TYR A 45 -20.33 -6.22 8.46
CA TYR A 45 -19.64 -6.01 7.21
C TYR A 45 -20.45 -5.05 6.33
N ASP A 46 -19.92 -3.85 6.15
CA ASP A 46 -20.55 -2.77 5.36
C ASP A 46 -19.46 -2.07 4.52
N PRO A 47 -19.10 -2.65 3.36
CA PRO A 47 -18.05 -2.11 2.53
C PRO A 47 -18.45 -0.79 1.88
N VAL A 48 -17.46 0.10 1.71
CA VAL A 48 -17.60 1.31 0.90
C VAL A 48 -17.36 0.94 -0.57
N GLU A 49 -18.37 1.17 -1.41
CA GLU A 49 -18.23 0.88 -2.84
C GLU A 49 -17.18 1.79 -3.48
N PRO A 50 -16.07 1.23 -4.01
CA PRO A 50 -15.07 2.01 -4.73
C PRO A 50 -15.62 2.56 -6.04
N ALA A 51 -15.16 3.73 -6.43
CA ALA A 51 -15.60 4.37 -7.68
C ALA A 51 -14.77 3.93 -8.92
N THR A 52 -13.77 3.08 -8.76
CA THR A 52 -12.86 2.69 -9.84
C THR A 52 -13.15 1.29 -10.35
N THR A 53 -13.16 1.17 -11.67
CA THR A 53 -13.24 -0.11 -12.41
C THR A 53 -11.90 -0.54 -12.98
N ASP A 54 -10.84 0.25 -12.77
CA ASP A 54 -9.51 0.06 -13.30
C ASP A 54 -8.49 -0.22 -12.19
N TRP A 55 -7.42 -0.90 -12.56
CA TRP A 55 -6.26 -1.16 -11.69
C TRP A 55 -5.06 -0.33 -12.15
N ARG A 56 -5.03 0.95 -11.75
CA ARG A 56 -4.14 1.97 -12.32
C ARG A 56 -2.73 2.04 -11.71
N GLY A 57 -2.41 1.23 -10.71
CA GLY A 57 -1.12 1.19 -10.02
C GLY A 57 -0.93 -0.10 -9.23
N VAL A 58 0.08 -0.18 -8.40
CA VAL A 58 0.47 -1.40 -7.65
C VAL A 58 -0.66 -1.98 -6.79
N LEU A 59 -1.52 -1.15 -6.24
CA LEU A 59 -2.69 -1.55 -5.45
C LEU A 59 -3.97 -0.86 -5.96
N GLY A 60 -4.16 -0.83 -7.28
CA GLY A 60 -5.36 -0.34 -7.95
C GLY A 60 -5.48 1.19 -7.93
N PRO A 61 -6.37 1.78 -7.14
CA PRO A 61 -6.62 3.23 -7.15
C PRO A 61 -5.47 4.04 -6.54
N THR A 62 -5.47 5.35 -6.74
CA THR A 62 -4.45 6.27 -6.19
C THR A 62 -4.36 6.25 -4.66
N THR A 63 -5.40 5.76 -4.00
CA THR A 63 -5.48 5.55 -2.55
C THR A 63 -4.85 4.24 -2.07
N ASN A 64 -4.34 3.40 -2.98
CA ASN A 64 -3.71 2.10 -2.70
C ASN A 64 -4.58 1.16 -1.84
N THR A 65 -5.88 1.15 -2.05
CA THR A 65 -6.79 0.32 -1.25
C THR A 65 -6.83 -1.14 -1.69
N GLY A 66 -6.37 -1.45 -2.91
CA GLY A 66 -6.57 -2.76 -3.50
C GLY A 66 -8.04 -3.09 -3.78
N ALA A 67 -8.92 -2.07 -3.80
CA ALA A 67 -10.35 -2.25 -3.96
C ALA A 67 -10.85 -1.67 -5.29
N VAL A 68 -11.79 -2.38 -5.91
CA VAL A 68 -12.46 -1.98 -7.14
C VAL A 68 -13.97 -2.07 -6.99
N ALA A 69 -14.69 -1.32 -7.83
CA ALA A 69 -16.14 -1.37 -7.92
C ALA A 69 -16.64 -2.79 -8.29
N ALA A 70 -17.84 -3.14 -7.85
CA ALA A 70 -18.39 -4.48 -8.05
C ALA A 70 -18.51 -4.87 -9.53
N GLU A 71 -18.80 -3.91 -10.40
CA GLU A 71 -18.85 -4.14 -11.85
C GLU A 71 -17.51 -4.47 -12.51
N ALA A 72 -16.39 -4.20 -11.81
CA ALA A 72 -15.06 -4.59 -12.28
C ALA A 72 -14.70 -6.05 -11.97
N VAL A 73 -15.48 -6.68 -11.09
CA VAL A 73 -15.24 -8.06 -10.62
C VAL A 73 -15.97 -9.03 -11.54
N PRO A 74 -15.32 -10.13 -11.99
CA PRO A 74 -15.99 -11.15 -12.79
C PRO A 74 -17.15 -11.81 -12.02
N GLU A 75 -18.21 -12.14 -12.76
CA GLU A 75 -19.35 -12.90 -12.25
C GLU A 75 -19.09 -14.41 -12.34
N GLY A 76 -19.58 -15.17 -11.36
CA GLY A 76 -19.49 -16.63 -11.35
C GLY A 76 -18.13 -17.20 -10.92
N ASP A 77 -17.89 -18.45 -11.35
CA ASP A 77 -16.63 -19.15 -11.08
C ASP A 77 -15.58 -18.75 -12.13
N LEU A 78 -14.39 -18.41 -11.63
CA LEU A 78 -13.30 -17.97 -12.49
C LEU A 78 -12.71 -19.12 -13.30
N ALA A 79 -12.41 -18.85 -14.56
CA ALA A 79 -11.68 -19.73 -15.44
C ALA A 79 -10.62 -18.92 -16.21
N ILE A 80 -9.61 -19.61 -16.76
CA ILE A 80 -8.60 -18.97 -17.59
C ILE A 80 -9.25 -18.60 -18.91
N ASP A 81 -9.21 -17.32 -19.24
CA ASP A 81 -9.76 -16.75 -20.45
C ASP A 81 -8.69 -16.69 -21.55
N TRP A 82 -7.56 -16.07 -21.24
CA TRP A 82 -6.40 -16.07 -22.11
C TRP A 82 -5.09 -16.08 -21.33
N THR A 83 -4.03 -16.48 -22.04
CA THR A 83 -2.65 -16.47 -21.53
C THR A 83 -1.75 -15.87 -22.60
N VAL A 84 -1.03 -14.80 -22.27
CA VAL A 84 -0.03 -14.17 -23.13
C VAL A 84 1.35 -14.57 -22.68
N PRO A 85 2.12 -15.29 -23.51
CA PRO A 85 3.48 -15.65 -23.15
C PRO A 85 4.37 -14.39 -23.08
N VAL A 86 5.23 -14.35 -22.08
CA VAL A 86 6.37 -13.43 -21.95
C VAL A 86 7.65 -14.25 -21.95
N GLU A 87 8.72 -13.74 -22.52
CA GLU A 87 9.94 -14.54 -22.74
C GLU A 87 10.68 -14.85 -21.45
N THR A 88 10.55 -13.99 -20.44
CA THR A 88 11.16 -14.18 -19.13
C THR A 88 10.22 -13.79 -17.99
N TYR A 89 10.71 -13.96 -16.78
CA TYR A 89 10.00 -13.64 -15.56
C TYR A 89 9.51 -12.17 -15.55
N VAL A 90 8.21 -11.97 -15.35
CA VAL A 90 7.61 -10.66 -15.18
C VAL A 90 7.93 -10.15 -13.77
N GLY A 91 9.16 -9.92 -13.43
CA GLY A 91 9.61 -9.33 -12.16
C GLY A 91 8.70 -9.58 -10.95
N HIS A 92 8.70 -8.70 -9.98
CA HIS A 92 7.80 -8.76 -8.81
C HIS A 92 6.61 -7.77 -8.93
N HIS A 93 6.11 -7.51 -10.16
CA HIS A 93 5.22 -6.38 -10.40
C HIS A 93 3.86 -6.82 -10.92
N VAL A 94 2.82 -6.36 -10.23
CA VAL A 94 1.43 -6.60 -10.65
C VAL A 94 1.16 -5.97 -12.01
N PRO A 95 0.41 -6.62 -12.91
CA PRO A 95 -0.08 -5.99 -14.12
C PRO A 95 -0.91 -4.76 -13.78
N VAL A 96 -0.77 -3.69 -14.54
CA VAL A 96 -1.62 -2.50 -14.40
C VAL A 96 -2.66 -2.53 -15.50
N VAL A 97 -3.91 -2.33 -15.15
CA VAL A 97 -5.04 -2.46 -16.09
C VAL A 97 -5.89 -1.20 -16.08
N ALA A 98 -5.99 -0.54 -17.22
CA ALA A 98 -6.79 0.65 -17.35
C ALA A 98 -7.27 0.85 -18.79
N ASP A 99 -8.47 1.39 -18.94
CA ASP A 99 -9.05 1.75 -20.22
C ASP A 99 -8.99 0.59 -21.25
N GLY A 100 -9.22 -0.66 -20.78
CA GLY A 100 -9.19 -1.88 -21.60
C GLY A 100 -7.80 -2.35 -22.01
N THR A 101 -6.74 -1.87 -21.37
CA THR A 101 -5.34 -2.24 -21.69
C THR A 101 -4.61 -2.74 -20.45
N VAL A 102 -3.87 -3.84 -20.60
CA VAL A 102 -2.97 -4.40 -19.58
C VAL A 102 -1.55 -3.97 -19.90
N TYR A 103 -0.90 -3.32 -18.94
CA TYR A 103 0.49 -2.90 -19.04
C TYR A 103 1.35 -3.79 -18.15
N VAL A 104 2.37 -4.38 -18.76
CA VAL A 104 3.33 -5.26 -18.08
C VAL A 104 4.74 -4.95 -18.57
N HIS A 105 5.71 -5.19 -17.72
CA HIS A 105 7.11 -5.24 -18.13
C HIS A 105 7.73 -6.55 -17.68
N ASP A 106 8.69 -7.04 -18.42
CA ASP A 106 9.43 -8.27 -18.12
C ASP A 106 10.91 -7.98 -17.85
N MET A 107 11.64 -9.02 -17.45
CA MET A 107 13.07 -8.91 -17.16
C MET A 107 13.97 -8.97 -18.42
N ASP A 108 13.38 -9.08 -19.61
CA ASP A 108 14.08 -8.91 -20.89
C ASP A 108 14.08 -7.47 -21.37
N ASP A 109 13.86 -6.52 -20.45
CA ASP A 109 13.85 -5.09 -20.73
C ASP A 109 12.73 -4.67 -21.71
N GLU A 110 11.58 -5.33 -21.63
CA GLU A 110 10.43 -5.05 -22.48
C GLU A 110 9.21 -4.55 -21.70
N LEU A 111 8.70 -3.38 -22.09
CA LEU A 111 7.41 -2.84 -21.65
C LEU A 111 6.37 -3.11 -22.74
N SER A 112 5.30 -3.81 -22.39
CA SER A 112 4.24 -4.18 -23.32
C SER A 112 2.88 -3.66 -22.90
N ALA A 113 2.03 -3.34 -23.89
CA ALA A 113 0.61 -3.15 -23.74
C ALA A 113 -0.15 -4.27 -24.47
N VAL A 114 -1.11 -4.84 -23.77
CA VAL A 114 -1.91 -5.97 -24.22
C VAL A 114 -3.38 -5.57 -24.11
N ASP A 115 -4.18 -5.87 -25.12
CA ASP A 115 -5.62 -5.70 -25.06
C ASP A 115 -6.22 -6.59 -23.97
N ALA A 116 -6.97 -6.00 -23.06
CA ALA A 116 -7.46 -6.67 -21.86
C ALA A 116 -8.52 -7.73 -22.16
N GLU A 117 -9.26 -7.62 -23.26
CA GLU A 117 -10.32 -8.56 -23.64
C GLU A 117 -9.75 -9.75 -24.43
N THR A 118 -8.87 -9.47 -25.39
CA THR A 118 -8.41 -10.47 -26.35
C THR A 118 -7.05 -11.08 -26.04
N GLY A 119 -6.23 -10.43 -25.23
CA GLY A 119 -4.85 -10.81 -25.01
C GLY A 119 -3.92 -10.44 -26.17
N GLU A 120 -4.39 -9.71 -27.19
CA GLU A 120 -3.53 -9.29 -28.30
C GLU A 120 -2.54 -8.21 -27.86
N ARG A 121 -1.28 -8.36 -28.26
CA ARG A 121 -0.23 -7.37 -27.97
C ARG A 121 -0.40 -6.16 -28.88
N MET A 122 -0.67 -5.00 -28.29
CA MET A 122 -0.94 -3.74 -29.00
C MET A 122 0.36 -3.03 -29.39
N TRP A 123 1.30 -2.94 -28.46
CA TRP A 123 2.61 -2.37 -28.69
C TRP A 123 3.63 -2.89 -27.67
N THR A 124 4.92 -2.74 -28.01
CA THR A 124 6.07 -3.09 -27.19
C THR A 124 7.11 -2.01 -27.28
N ARG A 125 7.81 -1.73 -26.18
CA ARG A 125 8.92 -0.78 -26.11
C ARG A 125 10.07 -1.35 -25.28
N PRO A 126 11.32 -1.18 -25.71
CA PRO A 126 12.47 -1.52 -24.88
C PRO A 126 12.55 -0.57 -23.68
N LEU A 127 12.77 -1.12 -22.50
CA LEU A 127 12.91 -0.38 -21.26
C LEU A 127 13.80 -1.15 -20.29
N THR A 128 15.01 -0.68 -20.09
CA THR A 128 16.02 -1.35 -19.28
C THR A 128 15.73 -1.20 -17.79
N ASP A 129 15.86 -2.31 -17.06
CA ASP A 129 15.79 -2.36 -15.59
C ASP A 129 14.51 -1.72 -15.01
N PRO A 130 13.32 -2.10 -15.50
CA PRO A 130 12.09 -1.58 -14.97
C PRO A 130 11.82 -2.15 -13.57
N GLU A 131 11.73 -1.28 -12.60
CA GLU A 131 11.31 -1.53 -11.22
C GLU A 131 10.58 -0.27 -10.74
N PRO A 132 9.57 -0.32 -10.03
CA PRO A 132 8.51 -1.21 -9.61
C PRO A 132 7.34 -1.28 -10.61
N ALA A 133 6.11 -1.63 -10.11
CA ALA A 133 4.92 -1.62 -10.96
C ALA A 133 4.68 -0.23 -11.59
N PRO A 134 4.30 -0.15 -12.88
CA PRO A 134 3.96 1.11 -13.52
C PRO A 134 2.71 1.75 -12.91
N ALA A 135 2.42 2.99 -13.30
CA ALA A 135 1.15 3.63 -13.02
C ALA A 135 0.58 4.29 -14.27
N VAL A 136 -0.72 4.27 -14.43
CA VAL A 136 -1.41 4.85 -15.59
C VAL A 136 -2.50 5.82 -15.17
N GLY A 137 -2.60 6.93 -15.87
CA GLY A 137 -3.67 7.91 -15.64
C GLY A 137 -3.69 8.99 -16.71
N GLY A 138 -4.89 9.36 -17.16
CA GLY A 138 -5.09 10.40 -18.16
C GLY A 138 -4.31 10.14 -19.45
N GLY A 139 -4.27 8.90 -19.92
CA GLY A 139 -3.56 8.49 -21.13
C GLY A 139 -2.04 8.55 -21.02
N THR A 140 -1.48 8.58 -19.81
CA THR A 140 -0.03 8.56 -19.56
C THR A 140 0.32 7.34 -18.73
N LEU A 141 1.24 6.53 -19.22
CA LEU A 141 1.86 5.42 -18.51
C LEU A 141 3.20 5.89 -17.94
N VAL A 142 3.39 5.77 -16.65
CA VAL A 142 4.63 6.17 -15.96
C VAL A 142 5.33 4.93 -15.43
N VAL A 143 6.60 4.80 -15.75
CA VAL A 143 7.47 3.70 -15.30
C VAL A 143 8.72 4.29 -14.66
N VAL A 144 9.11 3.74 -13.53
CA VAL A 144 10.37 4.06 -12.86
C VAL A 144 11.33 2.91 -13.12
N THR A 145 12.56 3.22 -13.42
CA THR A 145 13.68 2.26 -13.52
C THR A 145 14.67 2.53 -12.39
N GLY A 146 15.75 1.76 -12.30
CA GLY A 146 16.74 1.95 -11.25
C GLY A 146 17.28 3.39 -11.15
N GLU A 147 17.34 4.13 -12.24
CA GLU A 147 17.89 5.50 -12.28
C GLU A 147 16.97 6.55 -12.91
N GLU A 148 15.94 6.13 -13.64
CA GLU A 148 15.16 7.00 -14.50
C GLU A 148 13.64 6.90 -14.24
N THR A 149 12.93 7.97 -14.54
CA THR A 149 11.46 7.98 -14.60
C THR A 149 11.04 8.33 -16.01
N HIS A 150 10.24 7.46 -16.59
CA HIS A 150 9.75 7.60 -17.97
C HIS A 150 8.23 7.81 -17.97
N ALA A 151 7.75 8.61 -18.91
CA ALA A 151 6.33 8.67 -19.25
C ALA A 151 6.13 8.39 -20.73
N PHE A 152 5.15 7.53 -20.98
CA PHE A 152 4.76 7.13 -22.32
C PHE A 152 3.31 7.55 -22.59
N ASP A 153 3.00 7.72 -23.85
CA ASP A 153 1.61 7.69 -24.28
C ASP A 153 1.07 6.27 -24.07
N ALA A 154 0.02 6.14 -23.29
CA ALA A 154 -0.50 4.84 -22.91
C ALA A 154 -1.07 4.04 -24.11
N ALA A 155 -1.63 4.73 -25.11
CA ALA A 155 -2.22 4.09 -26.27
C ALA A 155 -1.20 3.66 -27.34
N THR A 156 -0.11 4.44 -27.52
CA THR A 156 0.87 4.20 -28.58
C THR A 156 2.22 3.69 -28.10
N GLY A 157 2.51 3.83 -26.81
CA GLY A 157 3.83 3.54 -26.24
C GLY A 157 4.90 4.56 -26.63
N ASP A 158 4.54 5.69 -27.21
CA ASP A 158 5.52 6.74 -27.55
C ASP A 158 5.96 7.48 -26.30
N ARG A 159 7.28 7.65 -26.12
CA ARG A 159 7.82 8.34 -24.95
C ARG A 159 7.51 9.82 -24.99
N ARG A 160 6.78 10.33 -23.98
CA ARG A 160 6.43 11.74 -23.80
C ARG A 160 7.55 12.52 -23.16
N TRP A 161 8.13 12.00 -22.09
CA TRP A 161 9.26 12.59 -21.37
C TRP A 161 10.07 11.55 -20.61
N LYS A 162 11.23 11.95 -20.16
CA LYS A 162 12.15 11.16 -19.34
C LYS A 162 12.85 12.07 -18.33
N ARG A 163 13.11 11.57 -17.13
CA ARG A 163 13.88 12.22 -16.06
C ARG A 163 14.94 11.26 -15.53
N ASP A 164 16.16 11.75 -15.34
CA ASP A 164 17.32 11.03 -14.81
C ASP A 164 17.96 11.74 -13.60
N ASP A 165 17.31 12.79 -13.11
CA ASP A 165 17.81 13.68 -12.06
C ASP A 165 16.98 13.64 -10.76
N LEU A 166 16.04 12.69 -10.63
CA LEU A 166 15.23 12.57 -9.45
C LEU A 166 15.96 11.88 -8.28
N GLY A 167 17.12 11.31 -8.54
CA GLY A 167 17.87 10.48 -7.63
C GLY A 167 17.39 9.02 -7.70
N GLY A 168 18.27 8.11 -8.11
CA GLY A 168 17.98 6.68 -8.27
C GLY A 168 17.40 6.09 -6.99
N GLY A 169 16.30 5.36 -7.12
CA GLY A 169 15.76 4.51 -6.07
C GLY A 169 16.32 3.11 -6.27
N ILE A 170 17.14 2.65 -5.35
CA ILE A 170 17.43 1.22 -5.26
C ILE A 170 16.16 0.61 -4.63
N PHE A 171 15.38 -0.16 -5.40
CA PHE A 171 14.12 -0.77 -4.97
C PHE A 171 12.99 0.26 -4.76
N GLY A 172 12.36 0.67 -5.85
CA GLY A 172 11.52 1.85 -5.83
C GLY A 172 10.06 1.60 -5.45
N ALA A 173 9.53 2.58 -4.77
CA ALA A 173 8.09 2.75 -4.68
C ALA A 173 7.49 2.97 -6.07
N SER A 174 6.34 2.36 -6.36
CA SER A 174 5.61 2.61 -7.59
C SER A 174 5.20 4.08 -7.69
N PRO A 175 5.18 4.65 -8.89
CA PRO A 175 4.63 5.99 -9.08
C PRO A 175 3.12 5.99 -8.88
N ILE A 176 2.55 7.17 -8.66
CA ILE A 176 1.10 7.39 -8.66
C ILE A 176 0.78 8.50 -9.66
N VAL A 177 -0.22 8.27 -10.51
CA VAL A 177 -0.74 9.29 -11.42
C VAL A 177 -2.10 9.75 -10.93
N ALA A 178 -2.17 10.97 -10.40
CA ALA A 178 -3.41 11.58 -9.92
C ALA A 178 -3.67 12.91 -10.64
N GLY A 179 -4.74 12.96 -11.39
CA GLY A 179 -5.07 14.13 -12.21
C GLY A 179 -3.97 14.46 -13.22
N ASP A 180 -3.41 15.66 -13.14
CA ASP A 180 -2.30 16.13 -13.98
C ASP A 180 -0.93 16.06 -13.30
N THR A 181 -0.83 15.32 -12.19
CA THR A 181 0.39 15.18 -11.38
C THR A 181 0.82 13.72 -11.29
N VAL A 182 2.12 13.51 -11.41
CA VAL A 182 2.80 12.24 -11.12
C VAL A 182 3.55 12.39 -9.81
N TYR A 183 3.30 11.51 -8.86
CA TYR A 183 4.03 11.46 -7.61
C TYR A 183 5.02 10.29 -7.65
N VAL A 184 6.27 10.60 -7.39
CA VAL A 184 7.37 9.64 -7.37
C VAL A 184 8.11 9.76 -6.05
N GLN A 185 8.32 8.63 -5.39
CA GLN A 185 9.21 8.58 -4.24
C GLN A 185 10.58 8.08 -4.71
N SER A 186 11.57 8.94 -4.71
CA SER A 186 12.90 8.62 -5.23
C SER A 186 14.00 9.20 -4.33
N GLY A 187 15.03 8.41 -4.09
CA GLY A 187 16.09 8.77 -3.16
C GLY A 187 15.52 9.05 -1.76
N VAL A 188 15.73 10.27 -1.27
CA VAL A 188 15.29 10.72 0.06
C VAL A 188 14.16 11.75 -0.01
N ALA A 189 13.35 11.72 -1.06
CA ALA A 189 12.32 12.73 -1.30
C ALA A 189 11.09 12.16 -2.03
N THR A 190 9.96 12.82 -1.80
CA THR A 190 8.76 12.71 -2.62
C THR A 190 8.76 13.86 -3.62
N HIS A 191 8.55 13.56 -4.88
CA HIS A 191 8.49 14.49 -5.99
C HIS A 191 7.07 14.54 -6.55
N ALA A 192 6.58 15.72 -6.87
CA ALA A 192 5.41 15.92 -7.71
C ALA A 192 5.85 16.50 -9.06
N LEU A 193 5.51 15.81 -10.12
CA LEU A 193 5.89 16.17 -11.48
C LEU A 193 4.64 16.50 -12.30
N SER A 194 4.78 17.39 -13.26
CA SER A 194 3.77 17.57 -14.29
C SER A 194 3.62 16.31 -15.12
N ARG A 195 2.42 15.75 -15.20
CA ARG A 195 2.15 14.56 -16.01
C ARG A 195 2.46 14.75 -17.48
N SER A 196 2.24 15.95 -18.02
CA SER A 196 2.44 16.23 -19.43
C SER A 196 3.91 16.51 -19.82
N THR A 197 4.70 17.10 -18.90
CA THR A 197 6.07 17.57 -19.22
C THR A 197 7.18 16.91 -18.41
N GLY A 198 6.83 16.27 -17.27
CA GLY A 198 7.81 15.75 -16.33
C GLY A 198 8.50 16.82 -15.47
N GLU A 199 8.15 18.11 -15.62
CA GLU A 199 8.72 19.19 -14.82
C GLU A 199 8.33 19.06 -13.35
N THR A 200 9.27 19.31 -12.46
CA THR A 200 9.03 19.27 -11.01
C THR A 200 8.15 20.45 -10.60
N ARG A 201 6.99 20.13 -10.00
CA ARG A 201 6.09 21.09 -9.34
C ARG A 201 6.58 21.42 -7.95
N TRP A 202 6.91 20.36 -7.20
CA TRP A 202 7.51 20.46 -5.88
C TRP A 202 8.32 19.19 -5.53
N ARG A 203 9.18 19.35 -4.53
CA ARG A 203 9.97 18.28 -3.95
C ARG A 203 10.02 18.44 -2.44
N THR A 204 9.65 17.39 -1.70
CA THR A 204 9.72 17.39 -0.24
C THR A 204 10.67 16.30 0.24
N ALA A 205 11.68 16.68 1.02
CA ALA A 205 12.61 15.73 1.59
C ALA A 205 11.92 14.88 2.67
N THR A 206 12.01 13.56 2.54
CA THR A 206 11.42 12.58 3.46
C THR A 206 12.47 11.88 4.34
N GLY A 207 13.75 12.17 4.11
CA GLY A 207 14.86 11.82 5.00
C GLY A 207 15.55 10.50 4.69
N PHE A 208 14.85 9.47 4.23
CA PHE A 208 15.41 8.17 3.87
C PHE A 208 14.70 7.59 2.66
N PRO A 209 15.38 6.73 1.90
CA PRO A 209 14.76 5.96 0.83
C PRO A 209 13.55 5.18 1.37
N SER A 210 12.58 4.95 0.53
CA SER A 210 11.39 4.20 0.89
C SER A 210 10.94 3.34 -0.26
N ASP A 211 10.66 2.08 0.05
CA ASP A 211 10.03 1.13 -0.87
C ASP A 211 8.49 1.23 -0.80
N SER A 212 7.95 2.14 0.01
CA SER A 212 6.52 2.30 0.20
C SER A 212 5.95 3.25 -0.86
N THR A 213 5.05 2.75 -1.68
CA THR A 213 4.29 3.57 -2.64
C THR A 213 3.43 4.57 -1.88
N PRO A 214 3.45 5.86 -2.25
CA PRO A 214 2.58 6.86 -1.65
C PRO A 214 1.12 6.61 -2.00
N ALA A 215 0.19 7.14 -1.20
CA ALA A 215 -1.23 7.18 -1.53
C ALA A 215 -1.68 8.64 -1.72
N VAL A 216 -2.65 8.85 -2.61
CA VAL A 216 -3.20 10.19 -2.88
C VAL A 216 -4.70 10.14 -2.69
N ASP A 217 -5.20 11.00 -1.80
CA ASP A 217 -6.62 11.19 -1.57
C ASP A 217 -6.95 12.68 -1.55
N GLY A 218 -7.77 13.12 -2.48
CA GLY A 218 -8.12 14.53 -2.66
C GLY A 218 -6.89 15.43 -2.84
N ASP A 219 -6.66 16.31 -1.90
CA ASP A 219 -5.58 17.30 -1.89
C ASP A 219 -4.39 16.90 -1.01
N THR A 220 -4.30 15.62 -0.61
CA THR A 220 -3.28 15.11 0.31
C THR A 220 -2.53 13.92 -0.29
N VAL A 221 -1.22 13.96 -0.16
CA VAL A 221 -0.30 12.85 -0.48
C VAL A 221 0.19 12.25 0.83
N TYR A 222 -0.08 10.97 1.04
CA TYR A 222 0.40 10.23 2.19
C TYR A 222 1.63 9.42 1.79
N THR A 223 2.70 9.59 2.54
CA THR A 223 3.98 8.93 2.25
C THR A 223 4.60 8.37 3.54
N ALA A 224 5.38 7.33 3.39
CA ALA A 224 6.08 6.71 4.50
C ALA A 224 7.49 6.35 4.08
N GLY A 225 8.39 6.21 5.04
CA GLY A 225 9.78 5.94 4.76
C GLY A 225 10.44 5.05 5.82
N ASP A 226 11.68 4.66 5.54
CA ASP A 226 12.52 3.88 6.47
C ASP A 226 12.93 4.68 7.72
N ASP A 227 12.70 5.99 7.73
CA ASP A 227 12.87 6.87 8.89
C ASP A 227 11.83 6.70 9.99
N THR A 228 10.93 5.72 9.82
CA THR A 228 9.86 5.41 10.78
C THR A 228 8.76 6.48 10.89
N TYR A 229 8.59 7.32 9.89
CA TYR A 229 7.51 8.31 9.86
C TYR A 229 6.52 8.04 8.73
N VAL A 230 5.25 8.26 9.04
CA VAL A 230 4.17 8.47 8.07
C VAL A 230 3.91 9.96 8.00
N ARG A 231 3.74 10.51 6.80
CA ARG A 231 3.53 11.94 6.56
C ARG A 231 2.33 12.17 5.68
N ALA A 232 1.65 13.27 5.93
CA ALA A 232 0.71 13.86 4.99
C ALA A 232 1.30 15.15 4.43
N LEU A 233 1.33 15.25 3.11
CA LEU A 233 1.82 16.41 2.37
C LEU A 233 0.67 17.02 1.59
N ALA A 234 0.63 18.34 1.49
CA ALA A 234 -0.30 19.02 0.61
C ALA A 234 0.03 18.70 -0.86
N ALA A 235 -0.94 18.25 -1.64
CA ALA A 235 -0.73 17.89 -3.04
C ALA A 235 -0.32 19.09 -3.91
N ALA A 236 -0.71 20.31 -3.50
CA ALA A 236 -0.48 21.54 -4.25
C ALA A 236 1.00 21.98 -4.24
N ASP A 237 1.66 21.89 -3.08
CA ASP A 237 3.01 22.46 -2.87
C ASP A 237 3.97 21.58 -2.07
N GLY A 238 3.54 20.39 -1.65
CA GLY A 238 4.34 19.45 -0.88
C GLY A 238 4.57 19.86 0.58
N ALA A 239 3.86 20.86 1.10
CA ALA A 239 3.97 21.26 2.49
C ALA A 239 3.51 20.14 3.43
N GLU A 240 4.33 19.84 4.45
CA GLU A 240 3.96 18.83 5.45
C GLU A 240 2.79 19.34 6.30
N ARG A 241 1.66 18.64 6.27
CA ARG A 241 0.48 18.90 7.10
C ARG A 241 0.64 18.30 8.47
N TRP A 242 1.07 17.05 8.51
CA TRP A 242 1.39 16.32 9.73
C TRP A 242 2.39 15.21 9.47
N ARG A 243 2.99 14.72 10.54
CA ARG A 243 3.77 13.48 10.55
C ARG A 243 3.55 12.71 11.83
N ALA A 244 3.50 11.39 11.73
CA ALA A 244 3.35 10.45 12.84
C ALA A 244 4.52 9.47 12.88
N LYS A 245 5.06 9.24 14.09
CA LYS A 245 6.16 8.31 14.28
C LYS A 245 5.64 6.91 14.55
N THR A 246 6.19 5.93 13.84
CA THR A 246 5.94 4.51 14.09
C THR A 246 7.07 3.87 14.89
N SER A 247 6.82 2.67 15.44
CA SER A 247 7.81 1.95 16.26
C SER A 247 8.92 1.25 15.45
N ALA A 248 8.76 1.15 14.13
CA ALA A 248 9.71 0.52 13.22
C ALA A 248 9.47 1.03 11.79
N ARG A 249 10.42 0.75 10.88
CA ARG A 249 10.25 1.07 9.45
C ARG A 249 8.93 0.53 8.89
N ILE A 250 8.39 1.22 7.93
CA ILE A 250 7.22 0.77 7.19
C ILE A 250 7.60 -0.41 6.30
N ALA A 251 6.74 -1.41 6.20
CA ALA A 251 7.02 -2.67 5.52
C ALA A 251 6.10 -2.93 4.33
N CYS A 252 5.11 -2.07 4.10
CA CYS A 252 4.16 -2.16 2.99
C CYS A 252 3.78 -0.77 2.48
N ASN A 253 3.01 -0.71 1.40
CA ASN A 253 2.52 0.54 0.84
C ASN A 253 1.59 1.27 1.83
N VAL A 254 1.52 2.60 1.71
CA VAL A 254 0.53 3.40 2.41
C VAL A 254 -0.81 3.24 1.70
N SER A 255 -1.89 3.04 2.45
CA SER A 255 -3.25 3.05 1.93
C SER A 255 -4.09 4.08 2.67
N VAL A 256 -5.08 4.67 2.00
CA VAL A 256 -6.01 5.62 2.63
C VAL A 256 -7.44 5.31 2.23
N VAL A 257 -8.35 5.25 3.21
CA VAL A 257 -9.77 4.98 2.99
C VAL A 257 -10.60 5.57 4.12
N ALA A 258 -11.74 6.13 3.81
CA ALA A 258 -12.71 6.65 4.79
C ALA A 258 -12.04 7.48 5.92
N GLY A 259 -11.12 8.37 5.56
CA GLY A 259 -10.39 9.22 6.51
C GLY A 259 -9.40 8.48 7.42
N THR A 260 -9.00 7.27 7.06
CA THR A 260 -8.00 6.46 7.81
C THR A 260 -6.80 6.15 6.93
N VAL A 261 -5.60 6.47 7.38
CA VAL A 261 -4.33 6.08 6.75
C VAL A 261 -3.86 4.78 7.39
N LEU A 262 -3.59 3.78 6.56
CA LEU A 262 -3.19 2.44 6.96
C LEU A 262 -1.73 2.19 6.61
N VAL A 263 -0.96 1.64 7.54
CA VAL A 263 0.41 1.18 7.32
C VAL A 263 0.72 -0.08 8.10
N GLY A 264 1.61 -0.88 7.56
CA GLY A 264 2.20 -2.03 8.21
C GLY A 264 3.67 -1.79 8.55
N THR A 265 4.15 -2.28 9.68
CA THR A 265 5.54 -2.09 10.11
C THR A 265 6.34 -3.38 10.15
N GLY A 266 7.66 -3.28 9.96
CA GLY A 266 8.59 -4.40 10.09
C GLY A 266 8.61 -5.07 11.47
N ALA A 267 8.05 -4.42 12.50
CA ALA A 267 7.85 -5.00 13.83
C ALA A 267 6.55 -5.83 13.95
N GLY A 268 5.76 -5.92 12.88
CA GLY A 268 4.52 -6.69 12.84
C GLY A 268 3.31 -5.95 13.38
N ASN A 269 3.29 -4.63 13.34
CA ASN A 269 2.11 -3.85 13.67
C ASN A 269 1.41 -3.40 12.39
N VAL A 270 0.09 -3.40 12.44
CA VAL A 270 -0.79 -2.70 11.51
C VAL A 270 -1.37 -1.51 12.25
N LEU A 271 -1.32 -0.33 11.66
CA LEU A 271 -1.68 0.93 12.29
C LEU A 271 -2.69 1.66 11.43
N GLY A 272 -3.73 2.19 12.08
CA GLY A 272 -4.67 3.13 11.49
C GLY A 272 -4.46 4.52 12.10
N PHE A 273 -4.21 5.52 11.26
CA PHE A 273 -4.09 6.92 11.66
C PHE A 273 -5.27 7.72 11.12
N ASP A 274 -5.66 8.74 11.85
CA ASP A 274 -6.57 9.76 11.36
C ASP A 274 -5.92 10.51 10.18
N ALA A 275 -6.59 10.56 9.04
CA ALA A 275 -6.02 11.12 7.80
C ALA A 275 -5.84 12.65 7.88
N GLU A 276 -6.63 13.35 8.67
CA GLU A 276 -6.57 14.82 8.83
C GLU A 276 -5.51 15.24 9.86
N THR A 277 -5.40 14.50 10.98
CA THR A 277 -4.58 14.91 12.12
C THR A 277 -3.28 14.12 12.30
N GLY A 278 -3.20 12.90 11.74
CA GLY A 278 -2.10 11.98 11.97
C GLY A 278 -2.13 11.30 13.35
N GLU A 279 -3.21 11.46 14.13
CA GLU A 279 -3.36 10.77 15.40
C GLU A 279 -3.59 9.27 15.17
N GLU A 280 -2.92 8.42 15.96
CA GLU A 280 -3.12 6.97 15.90
C GLU A 280 -4.51 6.63 16.46
N ARG A 281 -5.40 6.13 15.58
CA ARG A 281 -6.75 5.68 15.95
C ARG A 281 -6.70 4.31 16.63
N TRP A 282 -5.95 3.38 16.03
CA TRP A 282 -5.82 2.03 16.53
C TRP A 282 -4.51 1.38 16.08
N ARG A 283 -4.17 0.29 16.77
CA ARG A 283 -3.02 -0.55 16.48
C ARG A 283 -3.39 -2.02 16.67
N TYR A 284 -3.05 -2.84 15.69
CA TYR A 284 -3.12 -4.28 15.79
C TYR A 284 -1.71 -4.88 15.67
N ARG A 285 -1.38 -5.82 16.58
CA ARG A 285 -0.11 -6.54 16.51
C ARG A 285 -0.35 -7.95 16.00
N LEU A 286 0.29 -8.29 14.86
CA LEU A 286 0.29 -9.64 14.31
C LEU A 286 0.96 -10.60 15.29
N GLU A 287 0.37 -11.79 15.49
CA GLU A 287 0.97 -12.81 16.33
C GLU A 287 2.34 -13.22 15.76
N PRO A 288 3.42 -13.20 16.58
CA PRO A 288 4.74 -13.60 16.12
C PRO A 288 4.75 -15.04 15.63
N ARG A 289 5.52 -15.33 14.59
CA ARG A 289 5.74 -16.70 14.13
C ARG A 289 6.96 -17.33 14.81
N ARG A 290 7.03 -18.66 14.83
CA ARG A 290 8.24 -19.40 15.19
C ARG A 290 9.01 -19.73 13.93
N ALA A 291 10.21 -19.21 13.80
CA ALA A 291 11.11 -19.53 12.69
C ALA A 291 12.48 -19.92 13.26
N ARG A 292 12.98 -21.08 12.87
CA ARG A 292 14.29 -21.62 13.35
C ARG A 292 14.41 -21.66 14.89
N GLY A 293 13.29 -21.96 15.58
CA GLY A 293 13.26 -22.04 17.04
C GLY A 293 13.08 -20.71 17.77
N GLU A 294 13.13 -19.57 17.09
CA GLU A 294 12.98 -18.23 17.66
C GLU A 294 11.58 -17.65 17.37
N ARG A 295 11.09 -16.78 18.26
CA ARG A 295 9.92 -15.96 17.98
C ARG A 295 10.36 -14.75 17.18
N ARG A 296 9.82 -14.61 15.96
CA ARG A 296 10.08 -13.48 15.07
C ARG A 296 8.80 -12.71 14.80
N PRO A 297 8.86 -11.38 14.66
CA PRO A 297 7.72 -10.61 14.20
C PRO A 297 7.21 -11.18 12.87
N ARG A 298 5.88 -11.30 12.72
CA ARG A 298 5.25 -11.56 11.43
C ARG A 298 5.08 -10.21 10.76
N ARG A 299 5.60 -10.07 9.56
CA ARG A 299 5.55 -8.81 8.81
C ARG A 299 4.29 -8.76 7.96
N PRO A 300 3.55 -7.63 7.95
CA PRO A 300 2.60 -7.37 6.89
C PRO A 300 3.36 -7.16 5.58
N GLU A 301 3.01 -7.90 4.54
CA GLU A 301 3.60 -7.79 3.21
C GLU A 301 2.74 -6.89 2.32
N THR A 302 1.43 -7.05 2.40
CA THR A 302 0.44 -6.24 1.68
C THR A 302 -0.76 -5.95 2.56
N ILE A 303 -1.33 -4.78 2.38
CA ILE A 303 -2.58 -4.35 3.01
C ILE A 303 -3.54 -3.90 1.90
N ALA A 304 -4.77 -4.43 1.95
CA ALA A 304 -5.88 -3.95 1.14
C ALA A 304 -7.08 -3.64 2.04
N THR A 305 -8.04 -2.87 1.52
CA THR A 305 -9.22 -2.49 2.30
C THR A 305 -10.38 -2.13 1.40
N ASP A 306 -11.59 -2.56 1.78
CA ASP A 306 -12.85 -2.19 1.14
C ASP A 306 -13.61 -1.10 1.92
N GLY A 307 -12.97 -0.44 2.88
CA GLY A 307 -13.61 0.56 3.72
C GLY A 307 -14.38 0.01 4.92
N SER A 308 -14.60 -1.31 4.99
CA SER A 308 -15.16 -2.01 6.16
C SER A 308 -14.10 -2.84 6.87
N ARG A 309 -13.31 -3.55 6.09
CA ARG A 309 -12.24 -4.46 6.55
C ARG A 309 -10.88 -4.01 6.03
N VAL A 310 -9.87 -4.34 6.79
CA VAL A 310 -8.46 -4.22 6.42
C VAL A 310 -7.89 -5.64 6.29
N TYR A 311 -7.53 -6.04 5.09
CA TYR A 311 -6.99 -7.35 4.77
C TYR A 311 -5.48 -7.27 4.79
N VAL A 312 -4.86 -8.08 5.62
CA VAL A 312 -3.42 -8.07 5.85
C VAL A 312 -2.83 -9.42 5.48
N ALA A 313 -2.10 -9.46 4.38
CA ALA A 313 -1.34 -10.65 4.00
C ALA A 313 0.03 -10.67 4.69
N THR A 314 0.43 -11.86 5.09
CA THR A 314 1.75 -12.18 5.60
C THR A 314 2.25 -13.44 4.89
N ASP A 315 3.45 -13.87 5.18
CA ASP A 315 4.04 -15.08 4.59
C ASP A 315 3.23 -16.38 4.84
N ASP A 316 2.40 -16.44 5.86
CA ASP A 316 1.66 -17.65 6.25
C ASP A 316 0.24 -17.40 6.76
N ARG A 317 -0.30 -16.19 6.57
CA ARG A 317 -1.66 -15.82 7.03
C ARG A 317 -2.26 -14.70 6.23
N LEU A 318 -3.57 -14.74 6.12
CA LEU A 318 -4.39 -13.60 5.75
C LEU A 318 -5.32 -13.27 6.91
N VAL A 319 -5.25 -12.03 7.39
CA VAL A 319 -6.03 -11.56 8.55
C VAL A 319 -6.94 -10.42 8.13
N ALA A 320 -8.20 -10.45 8.52
CA ALA A 320 -9.08 -9.29 8.36
C ALA A 320 -9.31 -8.60 9.71
N LEU A 321 -9.15 -7.29 9.68
CA LEU A 321 -9.39 -6.39 10.81
C LEU A 321 -10.56 -5.46 10.46
N ALA A 322 -11.31 -5.02 11.45
CA ALA A 322 -12.27 -3.94 11.26
C ALA A 322 -11.52 -2.62 11.02
N LEU A 323 -11.90 -1.86 10.01
CA LEU A 323 -11.28 -0.55 9.72
C LEU A 323 -11.48 0.44 10.89
N ALA A 324 -12.64 0.36 11.55
CA ALA A 324 -13.03 1.32 12.58
C ALA A 324 -12.10 1.33 13.81
N ASP A 325 -11.64 0.16 14.27
CA ASP A 325 -10.96 0.01 15.55
C ASP A 325 -9.82 -1.02 15.58
N GLY A 326 -9.53 -1.69 14.43
CA GLY A 326 -8.51 -2.73 14.34
C GLY A 326 -8.90 -4.06 14.99
N THR A 327 -10.15 -4.27 15.38
CA THR A 327 -10.64 -5.56 15.90
C THR A 327 -10.47 -6.66 14.85
N ARG A 328 -9.89 -7.81 15.23
CA ARG A 328 -9.71 -8.94 14.31
C ARG A 328 -11.05 -9.61 14.03
N CYS A 329 -11.47 -9.62 12.76
CA CYS A 329 -12.70 -10.23 12.30
C CYS A 329 -12.53 -11.72 11.98
N TRP A 330 -11.50 -12.06 11.22
CA TRP A 330 -11.16 -13.45 10.92
C TRP A 330 -9.64 -13.60 10.68
N ASP A 331 -9.17 -14.83 10.70
CA ASP A 331 -7.75 -15.21 10.57
C ASP A 331 -7.69 -16.51 9.74
N ASN A 332 -7.40 -16.38 8.45
CA ASN A 332 -7.22 -17.54 7.57
C ASN A 332 -5.77 -18.04 7.67
N ARG A 333 -5.62 -19.20 8.32
CA ARG A 333 -4.34 -19.87 8.56
C ARG A 333 -4.02 -20.93 7.51
N ASN A 334 -4.93 -21.18 6.59
CA ASN A 334 -4.71 -22.07 5.45
C ASN A 334 -4.12 -21.29 4.27
N TYR A 335 -4.01 -19.97 4.40
CA TYR A 335 -3.32 -19.14 3.45
C TYR A 335 -1.82 -19.47 3.51
N ALA A 336 -1.31 -20.06 2.46
CA ALA A 336 0.10 -20.24 2.22
C ALA A 336 0.57 -19.12 1.27
N GLY A 337 0.79 -17.92 1.84
CA GLY A 337 1.36 -16.81 1.09
C GLY A 337 2.81 -17.07 0.82
N GLY A 338 3.21 -17.08 -0.45
CA GLY A 338 4.56 -16.73 -0.83
C GLY A 338 4.72 -15.20 -0.77
N TYR A 339 5.67 -14.63 -1.43
CA TYR A 339 5.83 -13.17 -1.54
C TYR A 339 4.55 -12.59 -2.18
N ALA A 340 3.53 -12.31 -1.32
CA ALA A 340 2.23 -11.85 -1.76
C ALA A 340 2.37 -10.43 -2.31
N SER A 341 2.47 -10.32 -3.61
CA SER A 341 2.64 -9.05 -4.29
C SER A 341 1.36 -8.24 -4.39
N GLY A 342 0.19 -8.79 -4.03
CA GLY A 342 -1.07 -8.06 -4.07
C GLY A 342 -2.25 -8.76 -3.41
N ILE A 343 -3.22 -7.97 -2.99
CA ILE A 343 -4.57 -8.37 -2.60
C ILE A 343 -5.52 -7.48 -3.40
N ALA A 344 -6.50 -8.06 -4.06
CA ALA A 344 -7.58 -7.30 -4.66
C ALA A 344 -8.91 -7.61 -3.95
N VAL A 345 -9.75 -6.59 -3.83
CA VAL A 345 -11.04 -6.68 -3.14
C VAL A 345 -12.13 -6.05 -3.99
N GLY A 346 -13.27 -6.71 -4.09
CA GLY A 346 -14.44 -6.18 -4.80
C GLY A 346 -15.61 -7.17 -4.74
N ALA A 347 -16.83 -6.66 -4.85
CA ALA A 347 -18.06 -7.47 -4.80
C ALA A 347 -18.13 -8.47 -3.63
N GLY A 348 -17.62 -8.09 -2.44
CA GLY A 348 -17.59 -8.97 -1.27
C GLY A 348 -16.61 -10.14 -1.37
N LYS A 349 -15.67 -10.11 -2.32
CA LYS A 349 -14.63 -11.12 -2.55
C LYS A 349 -13.25 -10.56 -2.26
N VAL A 350 -12.34 -11.41 -1.79
CA VAL A 350 -10.91 -11.13 -1.65
C VAL A 350 -10.15 -12.10 -2.55
N PHE A 351 -9.37 -11.55 -3.46
CA PHE A 351 -8.54 -12.30 -4.41
C PHE A 351 -7.10 -12.27 -3.93
N VAL A 352 -6.50 -13.42 -3.74
CA VAL A 352 -5.12 -13.55 -3.27
C VAL A 352 -4.38 -14.66 -4.00
N PRO A 353 -3.10 -14.46 -4.35
CA PRO A 353 -2.25 -15.55 -4.79
C PRO A 353 -1.91 -16.41 -3.56
N THR A 354 -1.86 -17.71 -3.77
CA THR A 354 -1.37 -18.67 -2.78
C THR A 354 -0.28 -19.52 -3.41
N HIS A 355 0.74 -19.84 -2.63
CA HIS A 355 1.84 -20.69 -3.09
C HIS A 355 1.86 -21.98 -2.29
N ASP A 356 1.95 -23.08 -2.98
CA ASP A 356 2.25 -24.39 -2.40
C ASP A 356 3.46 -25.02 -3.10
N ASP A 357 3.86 -26.21 -2.64
CA ASP A 357 4.99 -26.96 -3.23
C ASP A 357 4.72 -27.42 -4.68
N SER A 358 3.47 -27.35 -5.16
CA SER A 358 3.06 -27.82 -6.50
C SER A 358 2.96 -26.69 -7.54
N GLY A 359 2.98 -25.44 -7.13
CA GLY A 359 2.84 -24.25 -7.99
C GLY A 359 2.06 -23.15 -7.30
N GLY A 360 1.81 -22.03 -7.97
CA GLY A 360 0.92 -20.99 -7.48
C GLY A 360 -0.54 -21.35 -7.71
N ALA A 361 -1.42 -20.92 -6.81
CA ALA A 361 -2.86 -20.95 -6.99
C ALA A 361 -3.43 -19.53 -6.77
N MET A 362 -4.60 -19.28 -7.34
CA MET A 362 -5.40 -18.12 -7.02
C MET A 362 -6.55 -18.57 -6.12
N THR A 363 -6.71 -17.90 -4.99
CA THR A 363 -7.78 -18.17 -4.04
C THR A 363 -8.72 -16.99 -3.95
N VAL A 364 -10.01 -17.27 -4.06
CA VAL A 364 -11.10 -16.33 -3.80
C VAL A 364 -11.69 -16.62 -2.44
N LEU A 365 -11.73 -15.62 -1.58
CA LEU A 365 -12.31 -15.70 -0.25
C LEU A 365 -13.55 -14.80 -0.15
N ASP A 366 -14.49 -15.19 0.67
CA ASP A 366 -15.55 -14.33 1.13
C ASP A 366 -14.97 -13.24 2.05
N ALA A 367 -15.21 -11.99 1.72
CA ALA A 367 -14.62 -10.84 2.40
C ALA A 367 -15.11 -10.69 3.86
N ALA A 368 -16.35 -11.06 4.14
CA ALA A 368 -16.94 -10.95 5.47
C ALA A 368 -16.43 -12.03 6.42
N THR A 369 -16.25 -13.26 5.93
CA THR A 369 -16.00 -14.45 6.75
C THR A 369 -14.60 -15.04 6.61
N GLY A 370 -13.88 -14.75 5.52
CA GLY A 370 -12.58 -15.34 5.19
C GLY A 370 -12.65 -16.80 4.70
N ASN A 371 -13.85 -17.31 4.42
CA ASN A 371 -14.02 -18.66 3.88
C ASN A 371 -13.62 -18.71 2.41
N THR A 372 -12.92 -19.76 2.02
CA THR A 372 -12.59 -20.02 0.61
C THR A 372 -13.86 -20.30 -0.17
N GLN A 373 -14.08 -19.53 -1.25
CA GLN A 373 -15.18 -19.71 -2.19
C GLN A 373 -14.70 -20.49 -3.41
N GLN A 374 -13.49 -20.16 -3.90
CA GLN A 374 -12.89 -20.82 -5.06
C GLN A 374 -11.38 -20.90 -4.90
N GLU A 375 -10.79 -21.95 -5.44
CA GLU A 375 -9.35 -22.11 -5.59
C GLU A 375 -9.06 -22.61 -7.00
N LEU A 376 -8.21 -21.87 -7.72
CA LEU A 376 -7.81 -22.18 -9.08
C LEU A 376 -6.31 -22.47 -9.07
N ALA A 377 -5.93 -23.72 -9.22
CA ALA A 377 -4.53 -24.12 -9.31
C ALA A 377 -3.94 -23.72 -10.67
N GLY A 378 -2.78 -23.11 -10.64
CA GLY A 378 -1.96 -22.88 -11.81
C GLY A 378 -1.21 -24.16 -12.23
N ASP A 379 -0.76 -24.22 -13.46
CA ASP A 379 0.21 -25.22 -13.92
C ASP A 379 1.64 -24.62 -13.93
N GLU A 380 2.63 -25.41 -14.39
CA GLU A 380 4.03 -24.95 -14.45
C GLU A 380 4.23 -23.73 -15.36
N ARG A 381 3.29 -23.44 -16.26
CA ARG A 381 3.31 -22.30 -17.20
C ARG A 381 2.43 -21.14 -16.74
N GLN A 382 1.41 -21.43 -15.94
CA GLN A 382 0.37 -20.51 -15.50
C GLN A 382 0.46 -20.30 -13.98
N ARG A 383 1.64 -19.91 -13.49
CA ARG A 383 1.79 -19.58 -12.07
C ARG A 383 1.16 -18.24 -11.76
N PHE A 384 0.34 -18.20 -10.74
CA PHE A 384 -0.26 -16.99 -10.21
C PHE A 384 0.69 -16.37 -9.15
N ASP A 385 1.92 -16.07 -9.57
CA ASP A 385 2.95 -15.63 -8.62
C ASP A 385 2.78 -14.19 -8.21
N ILE A 386 2.23 -13.32 -9.09
CA ILE A 386 2.22 -11.87 -8.93
C ILE A 386 0.87 -11.31 -9.39
N GLY A 387 0.25 -10.57 -8.53
CA GLY A 387 -1.10 -10.05 -8.70
C GLY A 387 -1.89 -10.31 -7.42
N PRO A 388 -3.20 -10.26 -7.46
CA PRO A 388 -4.05 -9.97 -8.62
C PRO A 388 -4.22 -8.48 -8.89
N SER A 389 -4.53 -8.15 -10.14
CA SER A 389 -5.16 -6.91 -10.52
C SER A 389 -6.57 -7.21 -11.00
N VAL A 390 -7.56 -6.44 -10.58
CA VAL A 390 -8.96 -6.66 -10.94
C VAL A 390 -9.47 -5.44 -11.69
N ALA A 391 -9.97 -5.64 -12.90
CA ALA A 391 -10.51 -4.56 -13.71
C ALA A 391 -11.39 -5.11 -14.84
N GLY A 392 -12.41 -4.37 -15.25
CA GLY A 392 -13.21 -4.63 -16.45
C GLY A 392 -13.76 -6.05 -16.56
N GLY A 393 -14.20 -6.66 -15.46
CA GLY A 393 -14.70 -8.02 -15.43
C GLY A 393 -13.62 -9.10 -15.55
N GLY A 394 -12.35 -8.78 -15.32
CA GLY A 394 -11.23 -9.71 -15.35
C GLY A 394 -10.33 -9.64 -14.11
N VAL A 395 -9.67 -10.75 -13.79
CA VAL A 395 -8.59 -10.85 -12.80
C VAL A 395 -7.31 -11.19 -13.53
N TYR A 396 -6.28 -10.37 -13.34
CA TYR A 396 -5.03 -10.45 -14.10
C TYR A 396 -3.88 -10.80 -13.17
N PHE A 397 -3.03 -11.70 -13.62
CA PHE A 397 -1.83 -12.13 -12.93
C PHE A 397 -0.62 -12.09 -13.86
N ALA A 398 0.54 -11.86 -13.26
CA ALA A 398 1.79 -12.09 -13.92
C ALA A 398 2.47 -13.32 -13.30
N GLY A 399 2.87 -14.24 -14.13
CA GLY A 399 3.60 -15.45 -13.75
C GLY A 399 5.03 -15.44 -14.31
N ARG A 400 5.72 -16.57 -14.18
CA ARG A 400 7.12 -16.66 -14.65
C ARG A 400 7.28 -16.42 -16.15
N ASN A 401 6.35 -16.88 -16.95
CA ASN A 401 6.46 -16.88 -18.42
C ASN A 401 5.16 -16.43 -19.09
N ALA A 402 4.25 -15.85 -18.35
CA ALA A 402 2.96 -15.45 -18.92
C ALA A 402 2.26 -14.38 -18.09
N VAL A 403 1.45 -13.58 -18.77
CA VAL A 403 0.35 -12.83 -18.20
C VAL A 403 -0.94 -13.59 -18.42
N VAL A 404 -1.76 -13.73 -17.39
CA VAL A 404 -2.99 -14.54 -17.42
C VAL A 404 -4.18 -13.67 -17.06
N ARG A 405 -5.27 -13.79 -17.80
CA ARG A 405 -6.58 -13.26 -17.44
C ARG A 405 -7.50 -14.41 -17.03
N LEU A 406 -8.24 -14.16 -15.95
CA LEU A 406 -9.37 -14.97 -15.52
C LEU A 406 -10.66 -14.15 -15.67
N SER A 407 -11.74 -14.78 -16.10
CA SER A 407 -13.06 -14.17 -16.14
C SER A 407 -14.15 -15.18 -15.79
#